data_febf773ec386fe60a7384fb9f517ef47
#
_entry.id   febf773ec386fe60a7384fb9f517ef47
#
_cell.length_a   1.000
_cell.length_b   1.000
_cell.length_c   1.000
_cell.angle_alpha   90.00
_cell.angle_beta   90.00
_cell.angle_gamma   90.00
#
_symmetry.space_group_name_H-M   'P 1'
#
loop_
_entity.id
_entity.type
_entity.pdbx_description
1 polymer ?
#
loop_
_entity_poly.entity_id
_entity_poly.type
_entity_poly.pdbx_seq_one_letter_code
_entity_poly.pdbx_strand_id
1 'polypeptide(L)'
;MNDMNHTPTRPRGRNRIRLLLGAACAAVLAVAGTMVLVPNAYAEADRQVCSNTTGTHNGFYFSFWKDSGDACMVLRENGRYSSSWSRSTNNWVGGKGWSSGSRRTVSYSGTYNPGNNNTYLALYGWTRNPLIEYYVVENFGSYNPSSGATRMGTVTTDGGTYDILRSQRVNQPSIDGTATFYQYWSVRQSKRSSGTITFGNHMDAWARAGLNLGNSWAYQVMATEGYQSQEAPTSPSGRAAAATPTHHHRPGQPGRR
;
A
#
# COMPACT_ATOMS: atom_id res chain seq x y z
N MET A 1 39.42 -38.05 -98.16
CA MET A 1 38.68 -39.19 -98.66
C MET A 1 37.51 -39.35 -97.73
N ASN A 2 36.42 -38.93 -98.29
CA ASN A 2 35.08 -39.58 -98.28
C ASN A 2 34.54 -39.96 -96.93
N ASP A 3 33.32 -39.78 -96.62
CA ASP A 3 32.19 -39.21 -97.34
C ASP A 3 30.98 -39.31 -96.36
N MET A 4 30.07 -38.38 -96.54
CA MET A 4 28.62 -38.53 -96.49
C MET A 4 27.93 -38.91 -95.13
N ASN A 5 27.24 -37.92 -94.56
CA ASN A 5 25.85 -37.69 -94.85
C ASN A 5 24.90 -38.78 -94.35
N HIS A 6 24.14 -38.45 -93.40
CA HIS A 6 22.66 -38.48 -93.50
C HIS A 6 21.96 -38.02 -92.25
N THR A 7 21.30 -36.90 -92.41
CA THR A 7 20.10 -36.56 -91.59
C THR A 7 18.95 -37.43 -92.09
N PRO A 8 18.03 -37.85 -91.27
CA PRO A 8 16.71 -37.22 -91.36
C PRO A 8 15.91 -37.08 -90.06
N THR A 9 15.20 -35.99 -90.08
CA THR A 9 13.80 -35.77 -89.75
C THR A 9 13.30 -36.10 -88.30
N ARG A 10 12.89 -35.04 -87.72
CA ARG A 10 11.90 -34.95 -86.59
C ARG A 10 10.63 -35.73 -86.89
N PRO A 11 9.95 -36.17 -85.83
CA PRO A 11 8.57 -35.64 -85.60
C PRO A 11 8.35 -35.02 -84.26
N ARG A 12 7.53 -34.05 -84.31
CA ARG A 12 6.94 -33.32 -83.17
C ARG A 12 6.20 -34.28 -82.26
N GLY A 13 6.59 -34.35 -80.96
CA GLY A 13 5.85 -35.03 -79.92
C GLY A 13 5.56 -34.02 -78.79
N ARG A 14 4.30 -33.86 -78.56
CA ARG A 14 3.66 -32.94 -77.69
C ARG A 14 4.27 -32.91 -76.29
N ASN A 15 4.68 -31.72 -75.85
CA ASN A 15 4.99 -31.41 -74.44
C ASN A 15 3.82 -31.72 -73.59
N ARG A 16 3.88 -32.73 -72.77
CA ARG A 16 3.03 -32.90 -71.61
C ARG A 16 3.86 -32.44 -70.39
N ILE A 17 3.62 -31.22 -70.06
CA ILE A 17 4.11 -30.68 -68.78
C ILE A 17 3.39 -31.48 -67.69
N ARG A 18 4.09 -32.36 -67.04
CA ARG A 18 3.65 -32.95 -65.77
C ARG A 18 3.93 -31.93 -64.69
N LEU A 19 2.89 -31.19 -64.27
CA LEU A 19 2.92 -30.45 -63.01
C LEU A 19 3.06 -31.48 -61.90
N LEU A 20 4.21 -31.54 -61.31
CA LEU A 20 4.40 -32.13 -59.98
C LEU A 20 3.86 -31.13 -59.00
N LEU A 21 2.60 -31.32 -58.57
CA LEU A 21 2.10 -30.66 -57.38
C LEU A 21 2.84 -31.24 -56.17
N GLY A 22 3.88 -30.54 -55.76
CA GLY A 22 4.45 -30.72 -54.46
C GLY A 22 3.44 -30.21 -53.43
N ALA A 23 2.78 -31.14 -52.76
CA ALA A 23 1.95 -30.82 -51.59
C ALA A 23 2.87 -30.34 -50.45
N ALA A 24 3.12 -29.03 -50.40
CA ALA A 24 3.66 -28.42 -49.22
C ALA A 24 2.53 -28.41 -48.16
N CYS A 25 2.57 -29.41 -47.29
CA CYS A 25 1.76 -29.36 -46.06
C CYS A 25 2.29 -28.19 -45.23
N ALA A 26 1.74 -27.00 -45.42
CA ALA A 26 1.86 -25.94 -44.45
C ALA A 26 1.06 -26.38 -43.24
N ALA A 27 1.74 -26.96 -42.26
CA ALA A 27 1.20 -27.11 -40.91
C ALA A 27 0.99 -25.72 -40.36
N VAL A 28 -0.22 -25.17 -40.50
CA VAL A 28 -0.68 -24.02 -39.75
C VAL A 28 -0.82 -24.52 -38.32
N LEU A 29 0.22 -24.32 -37.52
CA LEU A 29 0.09 -24.36 -36.05
C LEU A 29 -0.85 -23.22 -35.66
N ALA A 30 -2.15 -23.51 -35.57
CA ALA A 30 -3.08 -22.70 -34.89
C ALA A 30 -2.68 -22.73 -33.40
N VAL A 31 -1.83 -21.77 -33.01
CA VAL A 31 -1.67 -21.44 -31.60
C VAL A 31 -3.01 -20.86 -31.19
N ALA A 32 -3.90 -21.74 -30.70
CA ALA A 32 -5.05 -21.33 -29.95
C ALA A 32 -4.52 -20.67 -28.69
N GLY A 33 -4.18 -19.39 -28.79
CA GLY A 33 -3.96 -18.55 -27.66
C GLY A 33 -5.26 -18.58 -26.87
N THR A 34 -5.31 -19.37 -25.81
CA THR A 34 -6.31 -19.20 -24.79
C THR A 34 -6.12 -17.78 -24.26
N MET A 35 -6.90 -16.83 -24.79
CA MET A 35 -7.10 -15.56 -24.14
C MET A 35 -7.67 -15.92 -22.77
N VAL A 36 -6.80 -15.98 -21.77
CA VAL A 36 -7.22 -15.92 -20.39
C VAL A 36 -7.85 -14.56 -20.27
N LEU A 37 -9.18 -14.52 -20.34
CA LEU A 37 -9.96 -13.37 -19.95
C LEU A 37 -9.64 -13.21 -18.46
N VAL A 38 -8.63 -12.39 -18.15
CA VAL A 38 -8.42 -11.92 -16.79
C VAL A 38 -9.73 -11.16 -16.48
N PRO A 39 -10.56 -11.65 -15.56
CA PRO A 39 -11.74 -10.90 -15.21
C PRO A 39 -11.26 -9.51 -14.82
N ASN A 40 -11.74 -8.47 -15.48
CA ASN A 40 -11.56 -7.11 -15.03
C ASN A 40 -12.08 -7.11 -13.59
N ALA A 41 -11.16 -7.06 -12.63
CA ALA A 41 -11.54 -6.88 -11.24
C ALA A 41 -12.15 -5.48 -11.18
N TYR A 42 -13.48 -5.42 -11.27
CA TYR A 42 -14.20 -4.18 -11.03
C TYR A 42 -13.85 -3.73 -9.61
N ALA A 43 -13.55 -2.44 -9.46
CA ALA A 43 -13.38 -1.88 -8.14
C ALA A 43 -14.64 -2.15 -7.31
N GLU A 44 -14.46 -2.59 -6.07
CA GLU A 44 -15.57 -2.73 -5.14
C GLU A 44 -16.21 -1.35 -4.94
N ALA A 45 -17.55 -1.33 -4.86
CA ALA A 45 -18.28 -0.10 -4.59
C ALA A 45 -17.87 0.51 -3.23
N ASP A 46 -18.02 1.82 -3.12
CA ASP A 46 -17.82 2.52 -1.86
C ASP A 46 -18.66 1.86 -0.75
N ARG A 47 -18.06 1.68 0.42
CA ARG A 47 -18.70 1.02 1.56
C ARG A 47 -18.50 1.83 2.82
N GLN A 48 -19.60 2.18 3.49
CA GLN A 48 -19.55 2.84 4.78
C GLN A 48 -19.43 1.82 5.91
N VAL A 49 -18.55 2.11 6.87
CA VAL A 49 -18.38 1.35 8.11
C VAL A 49 -18.48 2.30 9.30
N CYS A 50 -19.34 1.97 10.24
CA CYS A 50 -19.61 2.77 11.45
C CYS A 50 -19.54 1.93 12.74
N SER A 51 -19.18 0.66 12.62
CA SER A 51 -19.00 -0.26 13.75
C SER A 51 -17.61 -0.87 13.68
N ASN A 52 -17.07 -1.27 14.84
CA ASN A 52 -15.74 -1.86 14.96
C ASN A 52 -15.61 -3.06 14.04
N THR A 53 -14.71 -2.96 13.07
CA THR A 53 -14.51 -4.01 12.07
C THR A 53 -13.16 -3.84 11.37
N THR A 54 -12.69 -4.94 10.81
CA THR A 54 -11.54 -5.01 9.94
C THR A 54 -11.89 -5.81 8.70
N GLY A 55 -11.11 -5.70 7.65
CA GLY A 55 -11.32 -6.48 6.43
C GLY A 55 -10.48 -6.00 5.27
N THR A 56 -10.88 -6.40 4.07
CA THR A 56 -10.26 -5.97 2.82
C THR A 56 -11.30 -5.27 1.95
N HIS A 57 -10.90 -4.20 1.29
CA HIS A 57 -11.71 -3.46 0.34
C HIS A 57 -10.80 -2.91 -0.77
N ASN A 58 -11.11 -3.23 -2.03
CA ASN A 58 -10.30 -2.87 -3.20
C ASN A 58 -8.80 -3.25 -3.02
N GLY A 59 -8.55 -4.46 -2.51
CA GLY A 59 -7.19 -4.99 -2.33
C GLY A 59 -6.41 -4.42 -1.15
N PHE A 60 -6.98 -3.51 -0.38
CA PHE A 60 -6.36 -2.91 0.80
C PHE A 60 -7.04 -3.41 2.07
N TYR A 61 -6.23 -3.76 3.06
CA TYR A 61 -6.71 -3.97 4.42
C TYR A 61 -7.25 -2.66 4.98
N PHE A 62 -8.29 -2.73 5.80
CA PHE A 62 -8.77 -1.60 6.58
C PHE A 62 -9.04 -2.01 8.02
N SER A 63 -8.93 -1.04 8.91
CA SER A 63 -9.33 -1.16 10.31
C SER A 63 -10.16 0.06 10.68
N PHE A 64 -11.24 -0.17 11.40
CA PHE A 64 -12.07 0.85 12.02
C PHE A 64 -12.39 0.44 13.44
N TRP A 65 -12.08 1.31 14.39
CA TRP A 65 -12.38 1.13 15.80
C TRP A 65 -12.89 2.43 16.41
N LYS A 66 -13.85 2.32 17.29
CA LYS A 66 -14.29 3.39 18.20
C LYS A 66 -14.71 2.78 19.54
N ASP A 67 -14.59 3.56 20.61
CA ASP A 67 -15.10 3.17 21.92
C ASP A 67 -16.58 3.53 22.07
N SER A 68 -17.00 4.70 21.57
CA SER A 68 -18.39 5.17 21.66
C SER A 68 -18.68 6.29 20.67
N GLY A 69 -19.94 6.64 20.53
CA GLY A 69 -20.43 7.78 19.76
C GLY A 69 -20.53 7.53 18.26
N ASP A 70 -20.61 8.61 17.49
CA ASP A 70 -20.90 8.61 16.07
C ASP A 70 -19.65 8.89 15.25
N ALA A 71 -18.98 7.84 14.81
CA ALA A 71 -17.89 7.90 13.85
C ALA A 71 -18.11 6.87 12.75
N CYS A 72 -17.82 7.26 11.52
CA CYS A 72 -17.91 6.41 10.34
C CYS A 72 -16.71 6.63 9.42
N MET A 73 -16.39 5.60 8.64
CA MET A 73 -15.42 5.67 7.57
C MET A 73 -16.06 5.15 6.28
N VAL A 74 -15.90 5.85 5.18
CA VAL A 74 -16.28 5.38 3.85
C VAL A 74 -15.05 4.83 3.16
N LEU A 75 -15.05 3.53 2.91
CA LEU A 75 -14.03 2.84 2.13
C LEU A 75 -14.27 3.12 0.65
N ARG A 76 -13.24 3.61 -0.04
CA ARG A 76 -13.32 3.98 -1.46
C ARG A 76 -12.36 3.14 -2.29
N GLU A 77 -12.39 3.34 -3.58
CA GLU A 77 -11.49 2.69 -4.53
C GLU A 77 -10.01 2.81 -4.10
N ASN A 78 -9.22 1.84 -4.46
CA ASN A 78 -7.80 1.76 -4.07
C ASN A 78 -7.62 1.88 -2.54
N GLY A 79 -6.54 2.48 -2.08
CA GLY A 79 -6.27 2.75 -0.66
C GLY A 79 -7.02 3.96 -0.09
N ARG A 80 -8.02 4.51 -0.79
CA ARG A 80 -8.72 5.73 -0.40
C ARG A 80 -9.80 5.46 0.65
N TYR A 81 -9.97 6.42 1.53
CA TYR A 81 -11.11 6.48 2.47
C TYR A 81 -11.43 7.94 2.80
N SER A 82 -12.60 8.15 3.34
CA SER A 82 -12.96 9.38 4.03
C SER A 82 -13.59 9.03 5.38
N SER A 83 -13.51 9.93 6.33
CA SER A 83 -14.04 9.73 7.68
C SER A 83 -14.87 10.92 8.11
N SER A 84 -15.82 10.64 8.98
CA SER A 84 -16.66 11.65 9.63
C SER A 84 -16.97 11.22 11.04
N TRP A 85 -17.01 12.16 11.97
CA TRP A 85 -17.38 11.90 13.35
C TRP A 85 -17.99 13.14 13.99
N SER A 86 -18.77 12.91 15.04
CA SER A 86 -19.41 13.96 15.80
C SER A 86 -18.76 14.14 17.19
N ARG A 87 -19.15 15.17 17.89
CA ARG A 87 -18.68 15.42 19.27
C ARG A 87 -19.14 14.35 20.27
N SER A 88 -20.11 13.51 19.91
CA SER A 88 -20.52 12.37 20.74
C SER A 88 -19.47 11.27 20.77
N THR A 89 -18.52 11.27 19.82
CA THR A 89 -17.44 10.29 19.74
C THR A 89 -16.38 10.61 20.78
N ASN A 90 -16.06 9.65 21.66
CA ASN A 90 -14.96 9.81 22.59
C ASN A 90 -13.62 9.56 21.87
N ASN A 91 -13.37 8.33 21.42
CA ASN A 91 -12.17 8.01 20.64
C ASN A 91 -12.52 7.10 19.46
N TRP A 92 -11.92 7.37 18.32
CA TRP A 92 -12.01 6.50 17.15
C TRP A 92 -10.71 6.58 16.36
N VAL A 93 -10.37 5.49 15.68
CA VAL A 93 -9.26 5.42 14.73
C VAL A 93 -9.65 4.52 13.57
N GLY A 94 -9.36 4.97 12.36
CA GLY A 94 -9.62 4.19 11.15
C GLY A 94 -8.71 4.54 10.01
N GLY A 95 -8.46 3.58 9.13
CA GLY A 95 -7.60 3.77 7.98
C GLY A 95 -7.53 2.57 7.07
N LYS A 96 -6.81 2.72 5.96
CA LYS A 96 -6.52 1.68 4.98
C LYS A 96 -5.02 1.47 4.83
N GLY A 97 -4.63 0.23 4.49
CA GLY A 97 -3.24 -0.15 4.29
C GLY A 97 -3.07 -1.66 4.17
N TRP A 98 -2.36 -2.27 5.09
CA TRP A 98 -1.92 -3.67 5.03
C TRP A 98 -2.26 -4.42 6.32
N SER A 99 -2.64 -5.68 6.18
CA SER A 99 -2.94 -6.57 7.30
C SER A 99 -1.69 -6.95 8.11
N SER A 100 -0.51 -6.78 7.53
CA SER A 100 0.77 -6.98 8.20
C SER A 100 1.69 -5.79 7.96
N GLY A 101 2.30 -5.28 9.01
CA GLY A 101 3.29 -4.22 8.94
C GLY A 101 4.61 -4.70 8.31
N SER A 102 5.42 -3.75 7.89
CA SER A 102 6.79 -3.99 7.43
C SER A 102 7.57 -2.67 7.37
N ARG A 103 8.85 -2.76 7.03
CA ARG A 103 9.73 -1.60 6.78
C ARG A 103 9.46 -0.92 5.43
N ARG A 104 8.22 -0.75 5.06
CA ARG A 104 7.86 -0.21 3.75
C ARG A 104 7.99 1.30 3.66
N THR A 105 8.02 1.78 2.43
CA THR A 105 7.81 3.19 2.10
C THR A 105 6.35 3.39 1.74
N VAL A 106 5.70 4.36 2.37
CA VAL A 106 4.28 4.67 2.18
C VAL A 106 4.15 6.06 1.57
N SER A 107 3.61 6.14 0.37
CA SER A 107 3.21 7.42 -0.23
C SER A 107 1.72 7.64 0.02
N TYR A 108 1.36 8.82 0.47
CA TYR A 108 -0.02 9.21 0.76
C TYR A 108 -0.29 10.63 0.30
N SER A 109 -1.55 10.90 0.01
CA SER A 109 -2.02 12.25 -0.30
C SER A 109 -3.48 12.39 0.08
N GLY A 110 -3.91 13.59 0.44
CA GLY A 110 -5.31 13.82 0.74
C GLY A 110 -5.57 15.21 1.26
N THR A 111 -6.85 15.47 1.52
CA THR A 111 -7.29 16.65 2.23
C THR A 111 -7.49 16.28 3.70
N TYR A 112 -6.78 16.98 4.56
CA TYR A 112 -6.91 16.85 6.00
C TYR A 112 -6.96 18.24 6.61
N ASN A 113 -8.14 18.63 7.05
CA ASN A 113 -8.41 19.94 7.64
C ASN A 113 -8.86 19.76 9.09
N PRO A 114 -7.93 19.64 10.03
CA PRO A 114 -8.26 19.34 11.42
C PRO A 114 -9.00 20.51 12.12
N GLY A 115 -8.89 21.72 11.60
CA GLY A 115 -9.41 22.91 12.27
C GLY A 115 -8.88 23.01 13.70
N ASN A 116 -9.78 23.35 14.64
CA ASN A 116 -9.47 23.40 16.08
C ASN A 116 -9.92 22.09 16.79
N ASN A 117 -9.79 20.95 16.14
CA ASN A 117 -10.19 19.66 16.69
C ASN A 117 -8.98 18.84 17.15
N ASN A 118 -9.19 18.00 18.14
CA ASN A 118 -8.20 17.01 18.56
C ASN A 118 -8.28 15.79 17.63
N THR A 119 -7.51 15.83 16.59
CA THR A 119 -7.42 14.78 15.57
C THR A 119 -6.02 14.71 15.00
N TYR A 120 -5.62 13.56 14.47
CA TYR A 120 -4.31 13.39 13.82
C TYR A 120 -4.37 12.45 12.64
N LEU A 121 -3.42 12.67 11.72
CA LEU A 121 -3.16 11.88 10.51
C LEU A 121 -1.81 11.20 10.69
N ALA A 122 -1.77 9.88 10.63
CA ALA A 122 -0.57 9.11 10.91
C ALA A 122 -0.48 7.82 10.11
N LEU A 123 0.74 7.36 9.84
CA LEU A 123 0.98 5.95 9.63
C LEU A 123 0.92 5.26 10.99
N TYR A 124 0.02 4.31 11.12
CA TYR A 124 -0.41 3.72 12.36
C TYR A 124 -0.38 2.20 12.30
N GLY A 125 0.00 1.56 13.38
CA GLY A 125 -0.02 0.12 13.45
C GLY A 125 0.44 -0.43 14.80
N TRP A 126 0.57 -1.75 14.80
CA TRP A 126 0.87 -2.52 16.00
C TRP A 126 1.89 -3.63 15.71
N THR A 127 2.65 -3.96 16.74
CA THR A 127 3.40 -5.21 16.81
C THR A 127 3.06 -5.96 18.10
N ARG A 128 3.37 -7.26 18.14
CA ARG A 128 3.31 -8.10 19.35
C ARG A 128 4.71 -8.61 19.67
N ASN A 129 4.89 -9.09 20.88
CA ASN A 129 6.15 -9.66 21.40
C ASN A 129 7.32 -8.66 21.36
N PRO A 130 7.25 -7.52 22.08
CA PRO A 130 6.15 -7.04 22.90
C PRO A 130 5.02 -6.34 22.13
N LEU A 131 3.88 -6.13 22.80
CA LEU A 131 2.77 -5.35 22.28
C LEU A 131 3.15 -3.87 22.26
N ILE A 132 3.28 -3.30 21.07
CA ILE A 132 3.62 -1.90 20.83
C ILE A 132 2.62 -1.31 19.86
N GLU A 133 2.09 -0.17 20.21
CA GLU A 133 1.34 0.71 19.32
C GLU A 133 2.27 1.77 18.75
N TYR A 134 2.28 1.98 17.44
CA TYR A 134 3.20 2.96 16.85
C TYR A 134 2.51 3.93 15.91
N TYR A 135 3.04 5.15 15.90
CA TYR A 135 2.57 6.28 15.11
C TYR A 135 3.73 7.01 14.44
N VAL A 136 3.61 7.26 13.14
CA VAL A 136 4.33 8.32 12.44
C VAL A 136 3.32 9.40 12.11
N VAL A 137 3.26 10.43 12.95
CA VAL A 137 2.27 11.51 12.85
C VAL A 137 2.75 12.55 11.85
N GLU A 138 1.98 12.74 10.81
CA GLU A 138 2.27 13.70 9.74
C GLU A 138 1.57 15.04 9.94
N ASN A 139 0.37 15.00 10.57
CA ASN A 139 -0.41 16.18 10.87
C ASN A 139 -1.30 15.95 12.10
N PHE A 140 -1.63 17.02 12.79
CA PHE A 140 -2.57 17.01 13.91
C PHE A 140 -3.23 18.37 14.08
N GLY A 141 -4.38 18.40 14.75
CA GLY A 141 -5.15 19.61 14.99
C GLY A 141 -4.67 20.43 16.18
N SER A 142 -5.59 20.68 17.11
CA SER A 142 -5.36 21.55 18.27
C SER A 142 -4.46 20.96 19.35
N TYR A 143 -4.29 19.64 19.38
CA TYR A 143 -3.53 18.94 20.40
C TYR A 143 -2.49 18.02 19.77
N ASN A 144 -1.25 18.12 20.22
CA ASN A 144 -0.21 17.17 19.84
C ASN A 144 -0.46 15.84 20.56
N PRO A 145 -0.72 14.73 19.85
CA PRO A 145 -1.12 13.47 20.48
C PRO A 145 -0.04 12.85 21.37
N SER A 146 1.21 13.25 21.22
CA SER A 146 2.33 12.81 22.06
C SER A 146 2.60 13.72 23.27
N SER A 147 1.74 14.70 23.53
CA SER A 147 1.87 15.58 24.71
C SER A 147 1.93 14.76 25.99
N GLY A 148 2.88 15.06 26.85
CA GLY A 148 3.14 14.30 28.08
C GLY A 148 3.95 13.02 27.88
N ALA A 149 4.29 12.63 26.65
CA ALA A 149 5.18 11.52 26.37
C ALA A 149 6.66 11.90 26.64
N THR A 150 7.46 10.91 26.98
CA THR A 150 8.90 11.10 27.18
C THR A 150 9.61 11.29 25.83
N ARG A 151 10.30 12.41 25.67
CA ARG A 151 11.10 12.69 24.47
C ARG A 151 12.35 11.83 24.46
N MET A 152 12.58 11.14 23.34
CA MET A 152 13.67 10.16 23.18
C MET A 152 14.71 10.59 22.12
N GLY A 153 14.45 11.66 21.37
CA GLY A 153 15.35 12.15 20.32
C GLY A 153 14.58 12.69 19.12
N THR A 154 15.25 12.68 17.98
CA THR A 154 14.69 13.10 16.69
C THR A 154 15.15 12.18 15.57
N VAL A 155 14.41 12.20 14.45
CA VAL A 155 14.83 11.65 13.17
C VAL A 155 14.52 12.64 12.06
N THR A 156 15.48 12.85 11.15
CA THR A 156 15.30 13.64 9.95
C THR A 156 15.22 12.69 8.75
N THR A 157 14.08 12.67 8.09
CA THR A 157 13.79 11.80 6.96
C THR A 157 12.63 12.38 6.15
N ASP A 158 12.53 12.01 4.88
CA ASP A 158 11.41 12.38 4.02
C ASP A 158 11.12 13.90 4.00
N GLY A 159 12.19 14.68 3.99
CA GLY A 159 12.13 16.15 3.90
C GLY A 159 11.68 16.85 5.18
N GLY A 160 11.80 16.24 6.34
CA GLY A 160 11.44 16.88 7.61
C GLY A 160 12.06 16.22 8.83
N THR A 161 11.91 16.88 9.96
CA THR A 161 12.35 16.38 11.26
C THR A 161 11.14 15.95 12.09
N TYR A 162 11.28 14.82 12.77
CA TYR A 162 10.27 14.26 13.66
C TYR A 162 10.85 14.15 15.05
N ASP A 163 10.09 14.55 16.06
CA ASP A 163 10.39 14.23 17.44
C ASP A 163 10.04 12.77 17.71
N ILE A 164 10.95 12.07 18.39
CA ILE A 164 10.75 10.69 18.84
C ILE A 164 10.34 10.71 20.30
N LEU A 165 9.21 10.08 20.62
CA LEU A 165 8.66 10.05 21.96
C LEU A 165 8.16 8.64 22.31
N ARG A 166 8.06 8.39 23.63
CA ARG A 166 7.47 7.17 24.18
C ARG A 166 6.46 7.53 25.26
N SER A 167 5.28 6.92 25.22
CA SER A 167 4.31 6.92 26.31
C SER A 167 3.93 5.49 26.69
N GLN A 168 3.35 5.32 27.87
CA GLN A 168 2.81 4.05 28.33
C GLN A 168 1.30 4.16 28.48
N ARG A 169 0.59 3.16 28.02
CA ARG A 169 -0.84 2.99 28.23
C ARG A 169 -1.04 1.87 29.25
N VAL A 170 -1.75 2.14 30.32
CA VAL A 170 -2.01 1.17 31.41
C VAL A 170 -3.47 0.80 31.40
N ASN A 171 -3.77 -0.48 31.24
CA ASN A 171 -5.14 -1.02 31.20
C ASN A 171 -6.02 -0.28 30.18
N GLN A 172 -5.53 -0.12 28.96
CA GLN A 172 -6.21 0.57 27.85
C GLN A 172 -6.57 -0.40 26.73
N PRO A 173 -7.57 -0.05 25.90
CA PRO A 173 -7.91 -0.82 24.71
C PRO A 173 -6.70 -1.03 23.80
N SER A 174 -6.56 -2.24 23.28
CA SER A 174 -5.54 -2.63 22.33
C SER A 174 -6.08 -3.63 21.31
N ILE A 175 -5.25 -4.06 20.38
CA ILE A 175 -5.60 -5.15 19.45
C ILE A 175 -5.72 -6.52 20.13
N ASP A 176 -5.29 -6.65 21.37
CA ASP A 176 -5.36 -7.87 22.19
C ASP A 176 -6.29 -7.66 23.42
N GLY A 177 -7.31 -6.79 23.28
CA GLY A 177 -8.17 -6.42 24.37
C GLY A 177 -7.54 -5.38 25.29
N THR A 178 -7.99 -5.32 26.56
CA THR A 178 -7.41 -4.40 27.54
C THR A 178 -6.03 -4.87 27.95
N ALA A 179 -5.04 -4.00 27.77
CA ALA A 179 -3.63 -4.32 28.02
C ALA A 179 -2.83 -3.10 28.50
N THR A 180 -1.64 -3.37 29.00
CA THR A 180 -0.62 -2.35 29.27
C THR A 180 0.48 -2.48 28.22
N PHE A 181 0.78 -1.38 27.51
CA PHE A 181 1.71 -1.38 26.39
C PHE A 181 2.36 -0.01 26.24
N TYR A 182 3.46 0.03 25.48
CA TYR A 182 4.08 1.29 25.08
C TYR A 182 3.55 1.75 23.72
N GLN A 183 3.51 3.10 23.59
CA GLN A 183 3.28 3.79 22.34
C GLN A 183 4.62 4.42 21.90
N TYR A 184 5.03 4.18 20.64
CA TYR A 184 6.18 4.82 20.02
C TYR A 184 5.69 5.83 19.00
N TRP A 185 6.22 7.03 19.11
CA TRP A 185 5.82 8.18 18.33
C TRP A 185 6.99 8.71 17.52
N SER A 186 6.72 9.04 16.26
CA SER A 186 7.47 10.02 15.50
C SER A 186 6.50 11.12 15.11
N VAL A 187 6.70 12.35 15.58
CA VAL A 187 5.79 13.46 15.34
C VAL A 187 6.47 14.52 14.50
N ARG A 188 5.97 14.75 13.29
CA ARG A 188 6.55 15.69 12.36
C ARG A 188 6.44 17.11 12.87
N GLN A 189 7.56 17.84 12.91
CA GLN A 189 7.62 19.22 13.38
C GLN A 189 6.91 20.17 12.39
N SER A 190 7.12 19.97 11.08
CA SER A 190 6.43 20.72 10.02
C SER A 190 5.31 19.86 9.45
N LYS A 191 4.08 20.10 9.90
CA LYS A 191 2.88 19.33 9.53
C LYS A 191 2.65 19.31 8.02
N ARG A 192 2.18 18.18 7.50
CA ARG A 192 1.78 18.02 6.10
C ARG A 192 0.64 17.01 5.95
N SER A 193 -0.11 17.10 4.85
CA SER A 193 -1.22 16.18 4.55
C SER A 193 -0.96 15.30 3.32
N SER A 194 0.25 15.36 2.78
CA SER A 194 0.70 14.50 1.67
C SER A 194 2.22 14.36 1.70
N GLY A 195 2.71 13.23 1.21
CA GLY A 195 4.14 12.96 1.15
C GLY A 195 4.45 11.47 1.14
N THR A 196 5.70 11.18 1.46
CA THR A 196 6.24 9.82 1.56
C THR A 196 6.79 9.60 2.96
N ILE A 197 6.50 8.44 3.53
CA ILE A 197 7.02 7.99 4.83
C ILE A 197 7.90 6.77 4.56
N THR A 198 9.21 6.90 4.74
CA THR A 198 10.14 5.79 4.72
C THR A 198 10.18 5.17 6.12
N PHE A 199 9.22 4.27 6.40
CA PHE A 199 8.99 3.76 7.75
C PHE A 199 10.21 3.08 8.37
N GLY A 200 11.04 2.44 7.55
CA GLY A 200 12.29 1.85 8.01
C GLY A 200 13.22 2.84 8.70
N ASN A 201 13.25 4.12 8.28
CA ASN A 201 14.08 5.15 8.91
C ASN A 201 13.59 5.49 10.32
N HIS A 202 12.27 5.48 10.53
CA HIS A 202 11.68 5.65 11.86
C HIS A 202 12.03 4.47 12.77
N MET A 203 11.88 3.25 12.28
CA MET A 203 12.23 2.04 13.02
C MET A 203 13.69 2.05 13.47
N ASP A 204 14.61 2.42 12.59
CA ASP A 204 16.04 2.50 12.90
C ASP A 204 16.33 3.59 13.94
N ALA A 205 15.64 4.72 13.83
CA ALA A 205 15.77 5.80 14.80
C ALA A 205 15.19 5.41 16.17
N TRP A 206 14.05 4.75 16.21
CA TRP A 206 13.48 4.19 17.43
C TRP A 206 14.41 3.18 18.08
N ALA A 207 14.95 2.24 17.31
CA ALA A 207 15.90 1.24 17.82
C ALA A 207 17.15 1.88 18.42
N ARG A 208 17.72 2.89 17.78
CA ARG A 208 18.86 3.66 18.33
C ARG A 208 18.51 4.37 19.64
N ALA A 209 17.25 4.75 19.83
CA ALA A 209 16.75 5.34 21.07
C ALA A 209 16.32 4.28 22.10
N GLY A 210 16.55 2.99 21.85
CA GLY A 210 16.14 1.89 22.73
C GLY A 210 14.67 1.51 22.63
N LEU A 211 13.98 1.97 21.60
CA LEU A 211 12.55 1.70 21.34
C LEU A 211 12.42 0.60 20.28
N ASN A 212 12.45 -0.65 20.70
CA ASN A 212 12.36 -1.79 19.80
C ASN A 212 10.90 -2.20 19.62
N LEU A 213 10.47 -2.31 18.36
CA LEU A 213 9.18 -2.90 18.02
C LEU A 213 9.16 -4.39 18.36
N GLY A 214 7.97 -4.96 18.50
CA GLY A 214 7.79 -6.39 18.65
C GLY A 214 8.17 -7.15 17.37
N ASN A 215 8.43 -8.44 17.49
CA ASN A 215 8.87 -9.30 16.39
C ASN A 215 7.72 -9.91 15.57
N SER A 216 6.48 -9.67 15.96
CA SER A 216 5.28 -10.13 15.26
C SER A 216 4.47 -8.92 14.78
N TRP A 217 4.37 -8.76 13.48
CA TRP A 217 3.63 -7.66 12.87
C TRP A 217 2.12 -7.90 12.95
N ALA A 218 1.39 -6.88 13.42
CA ALA A 218 -0.03 -6.73 13.17
C ALA A 218 -0.23 -5.77 11.98
N TYR A 219 -1.40 -5.16 11.85
CA TYR A 219 -1.70 -4.30 10.70
C TYR A 219 -0.90 -2.99 10.72
N GLN A 220 -0.81 -2.38 9.54
CA GLN A 220 -0.22 -1.06 9.30
C GLN A 220 -1.10 -0.30 8.31
N VAL A 221 -1.62 0.84 8.70
CA VAL A 221 -2.55 1.64 7.89
C VAL A 221 -2.18 3.12 7.92
N MET A 222 -2.48 3.83 6.86
CA MET A 222 -2.58 5.28 6.94
C MET A 222 -3.92 5.61 7.60
N ALA A 223 -3.89 6.24 8.76
CA ALA A 223 -5.05 6.41 9.62
C ALA A 223 -5.36 7.87 9.94
N THR A 224 -6.65 8.12 10.17
CA THR A 224 -7.14 9.30 10.87
C THR A 224 -7.65 8.85 12.23
N GLU A 225 -7.36 9.65 13.24
CA GLU A 225 -7.85 9.43 14.60
C GLU A 225 -8.47 10.72 15.13
N GLY A 226 -9.52 10.59 15.93
CA GLY A 226 -10.17 11.69 16.61
C GLY A 226 -10.46 11.36 18.05
N TYR A 227 -10.29 12.34 18.93
CA TYR A 227 -10.54 12.21 20.36
C TYR A 227 -11.33 13.40 20.88
N GLN A 228 -12.54 13.16 21.40
CA GLN A 228 -13.44 14.16 21.99
C GLN A 228 -13.58 15.44 21.13
N SER A 229 -13.75 15.25 19.84
CA SER A 229 -13.80 16.30 18.85
C SER A 229 -14.84 15.97 17.77
N GLN A 230 -15.01 16.86 16.81
CA GLN A 230 -15.80 16.56 15.62
C GLN A 230 -15.02 17.00 14.39
N GLU A 231 -15.24 16.32 13.28
CA GLU A 231 -14.73 16.77 12.01
C GLU A 231 -15.35 18.12 11.62
N ALA A 232 -14.54 19.08 11.19
CA ALA A 232 -15.08 20.21 10.46
C ALA A 232 -15.66 19.68 9.14
N PRO A 233 -16.81 20.17 8.66
CA PRO A 233 -17.40 19.72 7.42
C PRO A 233 -16.42 19.99 6.26
N THR A 234 -15.74 18.97 5.80
CA THR A 234 -14.79 19.04 4.72
C THR A 234 -15.14 18.04 3.65
N SER A 235 -14.99 18.46 2.41
CA SER A 235 -15.18 17.58 1.26
C SER A 235 -14.21 16.40 1.33
N PRO A 236 -14.66 15.20 1.04
CA PRO A 236 -13.90 13.97 1.27
C PRO A 236 -12.84 13.78 0.20
N SER A 237 -11.59 13.76 0.56
CA SER A 237 -10.59 13.05 -0.25
C SER A 237 -9.28 12.83 0.52
N GLY A 238 -9.31 11.89 1.45
CA GLY A 238 -8.07 11.27 1.89
C GLY A 238 -7.66 10.20 0.87
N ARG A 239 -6.54 10.37 0.19
CA ARG A 239 -5.98 9.34 -0.69
C ARG A 239 -4.76 8.75 0.00
N ALA A 240 -4.91 7.61 0.65
CA ALA A 240 -3.75 6.78 0.92
C ALA A 240 -3.35 6.15 -0.41
N ALA A 241 -2.28 6.63 -1.02
CA ALA A 241 -1.78 6.05 -2.25
C ALA A 241 -1.16 4.69 -1.95
N ALA A 242 -1.47 3.72 -2.81
CA ALA A 242 -0.86 2.41 -2.79
C ALA A 242 0.67 2.53 -2.86
N ALA A 243 1.38 1.85 -1.96
CA ALA A 243 2.79 1.61 -2.14
C ALA A 243 2.97 0.71 -3.38
N THR A 244 3.57 1.23 -4.43
CA THR A 244 4.08 0.39 -5.50
C THR A 244 5.30 -0.35 -4.94
N PRO A 245 5.36 -1.68 -5.00
CA PRO A 245 6.56 -2.41 -4.58
C PRO A 245 7.72 -1.98 -5.49
N THR A 246 8.68 -1.26 -4.96
CA THR A 246 9.95 -1.07 -5.65
C THR A 246 10.71 -2.38 -5.55
N HIS A 247 10.81 -3.11 -6.65
CA HIS A 247 11.76 -4.19 -6.79
C HIS A 247 13.18 -3.62 -6.63
N HIS A 248 13.80 -3.86 -5.50
CA HIS A 248 15.24 -3.67 -5.40
C HIS A 248 15.92 -4.65 -6.35
N HIS A 249 16.42 -4.13 -7.45
CA HIS A 249 17.37 -4.83 -8.29
C HIS A 249 18.63 -5.08 -7.44
N ARG A 250 18.90 -6.34 -7.10
CA ARG A 250 20.17 -6.74 -6.49
C ARG A 250 21.28 -6.44 -7.49
N PRO A 251 22.31 -5.65 -7.14
CA PRO A 251 23.50 -5.56 -8.00
C PRO A 251 24.14 -6.95 -8.10
N GLY A 252 24.42 -7.38 -9.33
CA GLY A 252 25.05 -8.65 -9.58
C GLY A 252 26.40 -8.79 -8.87
N GLN A 253 26.62 -9.91 -8.21
CA GLN A 253 27.94 -10.30 -7.71
C GLN A 253 28.90 -10.44 -8.91
N PRO A 254 30.11 -9.87 -8.84
CA PRO A 254 31.12 -10.16 -9.84
C PRO A 254 31.60 -11.60 -9.67
N GLY A 255 31.55 -12.34 -10.80
CA GLY A 255 32.02 -13.71 -10.87
C GLY A 255 33.50 -13.82 -10.53
N ARG A 256 33.84 -14.74 -9.63
CA ARG A 256 35.22 -15.21 -9.45
C ARG A 256 35.65 -15.99 -10.69
N ARG A 257 36.71 -15.54 -11.29
CA ARG A 257 37.61 -16.38 -12.10
C ARG A 257 38.81 -16.77 -11.25
#